data_7460d297007d9168341e8605c06e05b4
#
_entry.id   7460d297007d9168341e8605c06e05b4
#
_cell.length_a   1.000
_cell.length_b   1.000
_cell.length_c   1.000
_cell.angle_alpha   90.00
_cell.angle_beta   90.00
_cell.angle_gamma   90.00
#
_symmetry.space_group_name_H-M   'P 1'
#
loop_
_entity.id
_entity.type
_entity.pdbx_description
1 polymer ?
#
loop_
_entity_poly.entity_id
_entity_poly.type
_entity_poly.pdbx_seq_one_letter_code
_entity_poly.pdbx_strand_id
1 'polypeptide(L)'
;MIREAIIKLSKKEDLTYQEAYECMNEIMDDQASDIQKAAYLTALSLKGETIDEITASAKGMREHCVKLLNDQDVLEIVGTGGDGSNSFNISTTSSIVIASGGVKVAKHGNRAASSQSGAADCLEAL
;
A
#
# COMPACT_ATOMS: atom_id res chain seq x y z
N MET A 1 -8.18 2.71 19.95
CA MET A 1 -7.31 3.73 19.32
C MET A 1 -7.94 4.38 18.08
N ILE A 2 -8.40 3.62 17.06
CA ILE A 2 -8.87 4.20 15.77
C ILE A 2 -10.03 5.20 15.89
N ARG A 3 -10.96 5.04 16.84
CA ARG A 3 -12.08 5.98 17.07
C ARG A 3 -11.60 7.34 17.53
N GLU A 4 -10.68 7.37 18.46
CA GLU A 4 -10.07 8.61 18.99
C GLU A 4 -9.27 9.30 17.90
N ALA A 5 -8.53 8.53 17.11
CA ALA A 5 -7.78 9.04 15.98
C ALA A 5 -8.68 9.69 14.92
N ILE A 6 -9.81 9.07 14.57
CA ILE A 6 -10.80 9.65 13.63
C ILE A 6 -11.31 11.01 14.15
N ILE A 7 -11.64 11.10 15.46
CA ILE A 7 -12.11 12.36 16.06
C ILE A 7 -11.02 13.43 16.00
N LYS A 8 -9.76 13.08 16.27
CA LYS A 8 -8.61 13.97 16.23
C LYS A 8 -8.38 14.49 14.81
N LEU A 9 -8.32 13.57 13.83
CA LEU A 9 -8.15 13.88 12.40
C LEU A 9 -9.29 14.76 11.85
N SER A 10 -10.54 14.53 12.29
CA SER A 10 -11.69 15.35 11.86
C SER A 10 -11.58 16.81 12.30
N LYS A 11 -10.80 17.09 13.34
CA LYS A 11 -10.47 18.45 13.80
C LYS A 11 -9.20 19.01 13.14
N LYS A 12 -8.62 18.28 12.19
CA LYS A 12 -7.35 18.58 11.54
C LYS A 12 -6.14 18.58 12.48
N GLU A 13 -6.21 17.81 13.54
CA GLU A 13 -5.12 17.60 14.48
C GLU A 13 -4.23 16.43 13.98
N ASP A 14 -2.92 16.58 14.15
CA ASP A 14 -1.96 15.54 13.77
C ASP A 14 -1.97 14.38 14.77
N LEU A 15 -1.80 13.17 14.27
CA LEU A 15 -1.51 12.01 15.12
C LEU A 15 -0.03 11.97 15.46
N THR A 16 0.28 11.54 16.66
CA THR A 16 1.64 11.14 16.98
C THR A 16 2.03 9.88 16.21
N TYR A 17 3.32 9.65 16.06
CA TYR A 17 3.84 8.41 15.48
C TYR A 17 3.20 7.16 16.10
N GLN A 18 3.10 7.12 17.43
CA GLN A 18 2.55 5.97 18.16
C GLN A 18 1.06 5.77 17.87
N GLU A 19 0.26 6.85 17.88
CA GLU A 19 -1.16 6.78 17.55
C GLU A 19 -1.40 6.26 16.13
N ALA A 20 -0.66 6.76 15.14
CA ALA A 20 -0.75 6.31 13.76
C ALA A 20 -0.33 4.84 13.59
N TYR A 21 0.74 4.43 14.27
CA TYR A 21 1.21 3.05 14.27
C TYR A 21 0.18 2.09 14.87
N GLU A 22 -0.40 2.43 16.01
CA GLU A 22 -1.44 1.60 16.64
C GLU A 22 -2.72 1.51 15.80
N CYS A 23 -3.15 2.62 15.19
CA CYS A 23 -4.28 2.61 14.26
C CYS A 23 -4.02 1.70 13.05
N MET A 24 -2.82 1.75 12.49
CA MET A 24 -2.47 0.88 11.37
C MET A 24 -2.46 -0.59 11.79
N ASN A 25 -1.95 -0.93 12.98
CA ASN A 25 -2.01 -2.29 13.49
C ASN A 25 -3.46 -2.76 13.70
N GLU A 26 -4.35 -1.93 14.29
CA GLU A 26 -5.79 -2.27 14.39
C GLU A 26 -6.42 -2.55 13.01
N ILE A 27 -6.00 -1.83 11.97
CA ILE A 27 -6.46 -2.04 10.59
C ILE A 27 -5.93 -3.36 10.03
N MET A 28 -4.64 -3.61 10.17
CA MET A 28 -3.96 -4.78 9.61
C MET A 28 -4.36 -6.09 10.32
N ASP A 29 -4.67 -6.02 11.61
CA ASP A 29 -5.17 -7.13 12.43
C ASP A 29 -6.68 -7.38 12.28
N ASP A 30 -7.34 -6.62 11.38
CA ASP A 30 -8.80 -6.68 11.14
C ASP A 30 -9.66 -6.41 12.40
N GLN A 31 -9.13 -5.62 13.33
CA GLN A 31 -9.83 -5.20 14.55
C GLN A 31 -10.72 -3.97 14.28
N ALA A 32 -10.43 -3.22 13.23
CA ALA A 32 -11.24 -2.09 12.79
C ALA A 32 -12.29 -2.53 11.78
N SER A 33 -13.54 -2.07 11.94
CA SER A 33 -14.58 -2.30 10.94
C SER A 33 -14.28 -1.52 9.65
N ASP A 34 -14.85 -1.96 8.51
CA ASP A 34 -14.67 -1.28 7.22
C ASP A 34 -15.10 0.19 7.27
N ILE A 35 -16.14 0.50 8.05
CA ILE A 35 -16.59 1.89 8.26
C ILE A 35 -15.50 2.70 8.97
N GLN A 36 -14.85 2.13 9.99
CA GLN A 36 -13.76 2.79 10.70
C GLN A 36 -12.52 2.94 9.82
N LYS A 37 -12.18 1.91 9.04
CA LYS A 37 -11.08 1.96 8.06
C LYS A 37 -11.32 3.10 7.06
N ALA A 38 -12.51 3.16 6.44
CA ALA A 38 -12.87 4.21 5.50
C ALA A 38 -12.85 5.60 6.13
N ALA A 39 -13.43 5.76 7.32
CA ALA A 39 -13.45 7.05 8.03
C ALA A 39 -12.04 7.53 8.39
N TYR A 40 -11.17 6.64 8.89
CA TYR A 40 -9.79 6.95 9.25
C TYR A 40 -8.97 7.41 8.03
N LEU A 41 -8.99 6.61 6.96
CA LEU A 41 -8.23 6.91 5.75
C LEU A 41 -8.71 8.21 5.08
N THR A 42 -10.03 8.43 5.03
CA THR A 42 -10.61 9.66 4.48
C THR A 42 -10.23 10.88 5.32
N ALA A 43 -10.34 10.79 6.65
CA ALA A 43 -9.99 11.90 7.53
C ALA A 43 -8.51 12.23 7.49
N LEU A 44 -7.64 11.21 7.43
CA LEU A 44 -6.20 11.36 7.28
C LEU A 44 -5.84 12.08 5.97
N SER A 45 -6.40 11.63 4.86
CA SER A 45 -6.19 12.23 3.54
C SER A 45 -6.72 13.67 3.45
N LEU A 46 -7.88 13.98 4.02
CA LEU A 46 -8.45 15.33 4.04
C LEU A 46 -7.68 16.31 4.93
N LYS A 47 -7.03 15.80 5.97
CA LYS A 47 -6.13 16.59 6.82
C LYS A 47 -4.80 16.88 6.09
N GLY A 48 -4.31 15.93 5.37
CA GLY A 48 -2.94 15.86 4.83
C GLY A 48 -2.00 15.19 5.83
N GLU A 49 -1.31 14.15 5.37
CA GLU A 49 -0.47 13.30 6.21
C GLU A 49 0.83 14.00 6.63
N THR A 50 1.27 13.79 7.86
CA THR A 50 2.60 14.17 8.32
C THR A 50 3.62 13.07 8.03
N ILE A 51 4.92 13.40 8.10
CA ILE A 51 6.01 12.43 7.94
C ILE A 51 5.90 11.31 8.98
N ASP A 52 5.57 11.66 10.22
CA ASP A 52 5.42 10.68 11.31
C ASP A 52 4.26 9.72 11.06
N GLU A 53 3.12 10.23 10.61
CA GLU A 53 1.94 9.42 10.28
C GLU A 53 2.21 8.47 9.11
N ILE A 54 2.88 8.94 8.06
CA ILE A 54 3.28 8.10 6.91
C ILE A 54 4.26 7.02 7.35
N THR A 55 5.29 7.41 8.11
CA THR A 55 6.34 6.48 8.55
C THR A 55 5.80 5.42 9.48
N ALA A 56 4.94 5.81 10.43
CA ALA A 56 4.29 4.90 11.35
C ALA A 56 3.35 3.91 10.65
N SER A 57 2.56 4.41 9.70
CA SER A 57 1.66 3.58 8.90
C SER A 57 2.43 2.57 8.05
N ALA A 58 3.49 3.02 7.37
CA ALA A 58 4.35 2.15 6.58
C ALA A 58 5.01 1.06 7.44
N LYS A 59 5.44 1.39 8.66
CA LYS A 59 6.01 0.41 9.59
C LYS A 59 4.98 -0.64 10.00
N GLY A 60 3.77 -0.22 10.40
CA GLY A 60 2.69 -1.14 10.77
C GLY A 60 2.35 -2.09 9.62
N MET A 61 2.14 -1.58 8.42
CA MET A 61 1.89 -2.40 7.23
C MET A 61 3.03 -3.40 6.96
N ARG A 62 4.30 -2.94 7.08
CA ARG A 62 5.48 -3.77 6.82
C ARG A 62 5.66 -4.91 7.81
N GLU A 63 5.24 -4.72 9.06
CA GLU A 63 5.30 -5.76 10.09
C GLU A 63 4.25 -6.87 9.86
N HIS A 64 3.14 -6.55 9.20
CA HIS A 64 2.08 -7.49 8.85
C HIS A 64 2.23 -8.12 7.47
N CYS A 65 3.21 -7.69 6.67
CA CYS A 65 3.39 -8.26 5.33
C CYS A 65 3.87 -9.71 5.39
N VAL A 66 3.35 -10.53 4.47
CA VAL A 66 3.90 -11.87 4.22
C VAL A 66 5.25 -11.71 3.53
N LYS A 67 6.31 -12.12 4.23
CA LYS A 67 7.68 -11.98 3.71
C LYS A 67 8.00 -13.11 2.76
N LEU A 68 8.38 -12.77 1.55
CA LEU A 68 9.03 -13.70 0.64
C LEU A 68 10.53 -13.76 1.01
N LEU A 69 10.90 -14.80 1.76
CA LEU A 69 12.30 -15.03 2.11
C LEU A 69 13.02 -15.57 0.87
N ASN A 70 14.00 -14.83 0.41
CA ASN A 70 14.78 -15.11 -0.78
C ASN A 70 16.24 -14.72 -0.52
N ASP A 71 17.16 -15.63 -0.78
CA ASP A 71 18.59 -15.46 -0.64
C ASP A 71 19.28 -15.03 -1.96
N GLN A 72 18.49 -14.72 -2.99
CA GLN A 72 18.96 -14.32 -4.30
C GLN A 72 18.77 -12.82 -4.51
N ASP A 73 19.73 -12.20 -5.18
CA ASP A 73 19.54 -10.85 -5.68
C ASP A 73 18.46 -10.83 -6.76
N VAL A 74 17.41 -10.09 -6.51
CA VAL A 74 16.26 -9.96 -7.40
C VAL A 74 15.94 -8.50 -7.63
N LEU A 75 15.51 -8.16 -8.83
CA LEU A 75 14.97 -6.83 -9.13
C LEU A 75 13.47 -6.82 -8.86
N GLU A 76 13.01 -5.82 -8.14
CA GLU A 76 11.59 -5.53 -8.00
C GLU A 76 11.19 -4.34 -8.86
N ILE A 77 10.03 -4.46 -9.53
CA ILE A 77 9.46 -3.38 -10.35
C ILE A 77 7.99 -3.22 -9.97
N VAL A 78 7.68 -2.07 -9.37
CA VAL A 78 6.32 -1.75 -8.96
C VAL A 78 6.03 -0.26 -9.16
N GLY A 79 4.82 0.03 -9.62
CA GLY A 79 4.26 1.37 -9.58
C GLY A 79 3.30 1.49 -8.41
N THR A 80 3.14 2.68 -7.86
CA THR A 80 2.20 2.96 -6.76
C THR A 80 0.74 2.74 -7.18
N GLY A 81 0.44 2.88 -8.48
CA GLY A 81 -0.92 2.84 -8.99
C GLY A 81 -1.72 4.10 -8.63
N GLY A 82 -2.98 4.14 -9.05
CA GLY A 82 -3.89 5.22 -8.65
C GLY A 82 -3.60 6.60 -9.25
N ASP A 83 -2.69 6.70 -10.22
CA ASP A 83 -2.28 7.96 -10.84
C ASP A 83 -3.23 8.47 -11.95
N GLY A 84 -4.26 7.68 -12.27
CA GLY A 84 -5.24 8.01 -13.30
C GLY A 84 -4.70 8.06 -14.73
N SER A 85 -3.46 7.58 -14.95
CA SER A 85 -2.78 7.67 -16.27
C SER A 85 -3.44 6.85 -17.37
N ASN A 86 -4.25 5.83 -17.01
CA ASN A 86 -4.86 4.88 -17.96
C ASN A 86 -3.87 4.27 -18.96
N SER A 87 -2.61 4.15 -18.56
CA SER A 87 -1.56 3.53 -19.37
C SER A 87 -1.76 2.00 -19.46
N PHE A 88 -1.11 1.36 -20.43
CA PHE A 88 -0.99 -0.10 -20.42
C PHE A 88 -0.18 -0.55 -19.18
N ASN A 89 -0.22 -1.85 -18.90
CA ASN A 89 0.49 -2.41 -17.74
C ASN A 89 2.03 -2.38 -17.93
N ILE A 90 2.61 -1.19 -17.70
CA ILE A 90 4.04 -0.93 -17.87
C ILE A 90 4.86 -1.83 -16.96
N SER A 91 4.48 -1.94 -15.69
CA SER A 91 5.27 -2.68 -14.69
C SER A 91 5.39 -4.17 -15.02
N THR A 92 4.30 -4.85 -15.41
CA THR A 92 4.34 -6.26 -15.76
C THR A 92 5.09 -6.48 -17.07
N THR A 93 4.84 -5.65 -18.09
CA THR A 93 5.56 -5.72 -19.37
C THR A 93 7.07 -5.54 -19.17
N SER A 94 7.48 -4.53 -18.40
CA SER A 94 8.89 -4.30 -18.08
C SER A 94 9.52 -5.49 -17.33
N SER A 95 8.77 -6.09 -16.40
CA SER A 95 9.24 -7.27 -15.66
C SER A 95 9.56 -8.44 -16.59
N ILE A 96 8.69 -8.71 -17.55
CA ILE A 96 8.86 -9.79 -18.53
C ILE A 96 10.08 -9.51 -19.44
N VAL A 97 10.19 -8.27 -19.93
CA VAL A 97 11.33 -7.88 -20.80
C VAL A 97 12.66 -8.02 -20.04
N ILE A 98 12.71 -7.55 -18.80
CA ILE A 98 13.92 -7.63 -17.96
C ILE A 98 14.27 -9.09 -17.65
N ALA A 99 13.27 -9.90 -17.31
CA ALA A 99 13.46 -11.33 -17.05
C ALA A 99 13.97 -12.06 -18.30
N SER A 100 13.51 -11.70 -19.51
CA SER A 100 14.00 -12.26 -20.76
C SER A 100 15.46 -11.90 -21.05
N GLY A 101 15.96 -10.81 -20.48
CA GLY A 101 17.37 -10.43 -20.49
C GLY A 101 18.23 -11.15 -19.45
N GLY A 102 17.68 -12.13 -18.71
CA GLY A 102 18.40 -12.95 -17.74
C GLY A 102 18.44 -12.37 -16.32
N VAL A 103 17.79 -11.25 -16.04
CA VAL A 103 17.71 -10.69 -14.70
C VAL A 103 16.57 -11.37 -13.92
N LYS A 104 16.86 -11.84 -12.72
CA LYS A 104 15.83 -12.41 -11.84
C LYS A 104 14.92 -11.29 -11.33
N VAL A 105 13.62 -11.46 -11.50
CA VAL A 105 12.61 -10.50 -11.08
C VAL A 105 11.70 -11.12 -10.02
N ALA A 106 11.56 -10.47 -8.88
CA ALA A 106 10.52 -10.75 -7.90
C ALA A 106 9.51 -9.61 -7.95
N LYS A 107 8.28 -9.91 -8.38
CA LYS A 107 7.27 -8.89 -8.53
C LYS A 107 6.15 -9.09 -7.52
N HIS A 108 5.90 -8.07 -6.69
CA HIS A 108 4.62 -7.94 -6.02
C HIS A 108 3.69 -7.04 -6.85
N GLY A 109 2.41 -7.14 -6.64
CA GLY A 109 1.43 -6.33 -7.33
C GLY A 109 0.05 -6.51 -6.73
N ASN A 110 -0.88 -5.71 -7.20
CA ASN A 110 -2.27 -5.80 -6.80
C ASN A 110 -3.16 -5.79 -8.05
N ARG A 111 -4.45 -6.05 -7.85
CA ARG A 111 -5.46 -5.86 -8.89
C ARG A 111 -5.59 -4.39 -9.24
N ALA A 112 -6.16 -4.10 -10.40
CA ALA A 112 -6.34 -2.73 -10.85
C ALA A 112 -7.16 -1.91 -9.85
N ALA A 113 -6.63 -0.72 -9.49
CA ALA A 113 -7.36 0.25 -8.68
C ALA A 113 -8.07 1.29 -9.58
N SER A 114 -7.36 1.88 -10.53
CA SER A 114 -7.87 2.89 -11.45
C SER A 114 -7.66 2.56 -12.93
N SER A 115 -6.74 1.64 -13.26
CA SER A 115 -6.48 1.19 -14.62
C SER A 115 -7.39 0.04 -15.05
N GLN A 116 -7.46 -0.24 -16.34
CA GLN A 116 -8.21 -1.38 -16.89
C GLN A 116 -7.46 -2.71 -16.76
N SER A 117 -6.19 -2.70 -16.38
CA SER A 117 -5.33 -3.88 -16.25
C SER A 117 -4.33 -3.69 -15.10
N GLY A 118 -4.59 -4.34 -13.98
CA GLY A 118 -3.66 -4.39 -12.85
C GLY A 118 -2.51 -5.38 -13.10
N ALA A 119 -1.46 -5.26 -12.31
CA ALA A 119 -0.29 -6.13 -12.42
C ALA A 119 -0.63 -7.59 -12.13
N ALA A 120 -1.43 -7.85 -11.10
CA ALA A 120 -1.88 -9.18 -10.74
C ALA A 120 -2.86 -9.74 -11.79
N ASP A 121 -3.77 -8.91 -12.30
CA ASP A 121 -4.76 -9.33 -13.31
C ASP A 121 -4.08 -9.82 -14.60
N CYS A 122 -3.00 -9.17 -15.01
CA CYS A 122 -2.23 -9.57 -16.19
C CYS A 122 -1.51 -10.91 -15.98
N LEU A 123 -0.91 -11.13 -14.82
CA LEU A 123 -0.21 -12.39 -14.51
C LEU A 123 -1.18 -13.56 -14.32
N GLU A 124 -2.38 -13.29 -13.83
CA GLU A 124 -3.44 -14.30 -13.69
C GLU A 124 -3.99 -14.77 -15.06
N ALA A 125 -3.94 -13.88 -16.06
CA ALA A 125 -4.40 -14.15 -17.42
C ALA A 125 -3.38 -14.89 -18.31
N LEU A 126 -2.08 -14.92 -17.91
CA LEU A 126 -0.99 -15.62 -18.59
C LEU A 126 -0.82 -17.05 -18.07
#